data_f25b7265f5847dfda3340e4a96f89760
#
_entry.id   f25b7265f5847dfda3340e4a96f89760
#
_cell.length_a   1.000
_cell.length_b   1.000
_cell.length_c   1.000
_cell.angle_alpha   90.00
_cell.angle_beta   90.00
_cell.angle_gamma   90.00
#
_symmetry.space_group_name_H-M   'P 1'
#
loop_
_entity.id
_entity.type
_entity.pdbx_description
1 polymer ?
#
loop_
_entity_poly.entity_id
_entity_poly.type
_entity_poly.pdbx_seq_one_letter_code
_entity_poly.pdbx_strand_id
1 'polypeptide(L)'
;MARKILKYVLRGFLVLLALILLVPVLVYLPPVQRFVKDQGAAYVSKHMGLHLDIERLRLSFPLKLTVDRSLLTTGGGDTILYFDRLKANVALWPLLRKEVIVREFSFDGVVADYADTAGGFSLKARLGELRLKADTVNLKTHRAEIPSLELTDGVARLSVGPSRPDTAAQKPVLWRFSVGTVTLNRIDFGLTLAPDTAKLSVTLEQGKLNGCVVDLEDQDVSLERLVLQGGDYRFLTDTTTAVPKNETAIRDTLRQDTLSDKKPWTVTVARIELTDNSGEYGPLPVRSDTLRVRPSQTSASGTSGPPALPAFDPHHITVTNLNLRADSLY
;
A
#
# COMPACT_ATOMS: atom_id res chain seq x y z
N MET A 1 45.20 -48.87 13.62
CA MET A 1 43.91 -48.64 12.92
C MET A 1 43.37 -47.21 13.11
N ALA A 2 43.41 -46.64 14.32
CA ALA A 2 42.87 -45.28 14.60
C ALA A 2 43.37 -44.14 13.70
N ARG A 3 44.68 -44.10 13.37
CA ARG A 3 45.26 -43.06 12.47
C ARG A 3 44.74 -43.10 11.03
N LYS A 4 44.36 -44.28 10.52
CA LYS A 4 43.77 -44.41 9.18
C LYS A 4 42.31 -43.90 9.18
N ILE A 5 41.53 -44.26 10.21
CA ILE A 5 40.16 -43.79 10.37
C ILE A 5 40.10 -42.27 10.52
N LEU A 6 41.00 -41.68 11.34
CA LEU A 6 41.10 -40.26 11.52
C LEU A 6 41.40 -39.51 10.19
N LYS A 7 42.27 -40.07 9.33
CA LYS A 7 42.55 -39.49 7.99
C LYS A 7 41.33 -39.53 7.08
N TYR A 8 40.52 -40.58 7.09
CA TYR A 8 39.30 -40.65 6.29
C TYR A 8 38.20 -39.70 6.81
N VAL A 9 38.05 -39.61 8.13
CA VAL A 9 37.13 -38.66 8.76
C VAL A 9 37.55 -37.21 8.45
N LEU A 10 38.84 -36.87 8.55
CA LEU A 10 39.36 -35.56 8.23
C LEU A 10 39.17 -35.21 6.73
N ARG A 11 39.42 -36.18 5.83
CA ARG A 11 39.14 -35.99 4.40
C ARG A 11 37.68 -35.78 4.10
N GLY A 12 36.81 -36.60 4.72
CA GLY A 12 35.33 -36.40 4.60
C GLY A 12 34.88 -35.06 5.10
N PHE A 13 35.40 -34.60 6.24
CA PHE A 13 35.14 -33.27 6.77
C PHE A 13 35.64 -32.14 5.84
N LEU A 14 36.84 -32.28 5.29
CA LEU A 14 37.39 -31.32 4.32
C LEU A 14 36.57 -31.25 3.02
N VAL A 15 36.12 -32.41 2.52
CA VAL A 15 35.22 -32.44 1.34
C VAL A 15 33.88 -31.80 1.64
N LEU A 16 33.31 -32.08 2.80
CA LEU A 16 32.08 -31.48 3.25
C LEU A 16 32.23 -29.97 3.41
N LEU A 17 33.31 -29.52 4.04
CA LEU A 17 33.62 -28.09 4.19
C LEU A 17 33.83 -27.40 2.82
N ALA A 18 34.56 -28.07 1.91
CA ALA A 18 34.77 -27.60 0.55
C ALA A 18 33.43 -27.48 -0.21
N LEU A 19 32.52 -28.46 -0.04
CA LEU A 19 31.18 -28.42 -0.63
C LEU A 19 30.35 -27.26 -0.08
N ILE A 20 30.38 -27.06 1.25
CA ILE A 20 29.66 -25.96 1.91
C ILE A 20 30.18 -24.58 1.44
N LEU A 21 31.46 -24.46 1.16
CA LEU A 21 32.06 -23.24 0.62
C LEU A 21 31.86 -23.08 -0.90
N LEU A 22 31.83 -24.20 -1.64
CA LEU A 22 31.68 -24.22 -3.09
C LEU A 22 30.25 -23.83 -3.53
N VAL A 23 29.22 -24.34 -2.83
CA VAL A 23 27.82 -24.08 -3.20
C VAL A 23 27.47 -22.59 -3.23
N PRO A 24 27.81 -21.77 -2.22
CA PRO A 24 27.64 -20.32 -2.31
C PRO A 24 28.37 -19.70 -3.48
N VAL A 25 29.62 -20.12 -3.75
CA VAL A 25 30.43 -19.59 -4.86
C VAL A 25 29.76 -19.90 -6.21
N LEU A 26 29.22 -21.10 -6.38
CA LEU A 26 28.51 -21.49 -7.61
C LEU A 26 27.30 -20.60 -7.90
N VAL A 27 26.56 -20.20 -6.85
CA VAL A 27 25.37 -19.31 -7.00
C VAL A 27 25.75 -17.94 -7.55
N TYR A 28 26.99 -17.48 -7.35
CA TYR A 28 27.45 -16.18 -7.86
C TYR A 28 28.00 -16.24 -9.29
N LEU A 29 28.09 -17.41 -9.88
CA LEU A 29 28.52 -17.55 -11.27
C LEU A 29 27.46 -17.01 -12.23
N PRO A 30 27.86 -16.26 -13.29
CA PRO A 30 26.92 -15.70 -14.25
C PRO A 30 25.96 -16.71 -14.90
N PRO A 31 26.36 -17.95 -15.21
CA PRO A 31 25.41 -18.95 -15.74
C PRO A 31 24.28 -19.31 -14.78
N VAL A 32 24.59 -19.41 -13.47
CA VAL A 32 23.59 -19.75 -12.45
C VAL A 32 22.62 -18.57 -12.25
N GLN A 33 23.14 -17.33 -12.28
CA GLN A 33 22.29 -16.13 -12.19
C GLN A 33 21.33 -16.03 -13.38
N ARG A 34 21.78 -16.36 -14.60
CA ARG A 34 20.92 -16.43 -15.78
C ARG A 34 19.86 -17.51 -15.61
N PHE A 35 20.23 -18.70 -15.16
CA PHE A 35 19.29 -19.78 -14.90
C PHE A 35 18.22 -19.40 -13.86
N VAL A 36 18.60 -18.72 -12.78
CA VAL A 36 17.63 -18.24 -11.76
C VAL A 36 16.70 -17.20 -12.34
N LYS A 37 17.20 -16.27 -13.16
CA LYS A 37 16.40 -15.30 -13.89
C LYS A 37 15.37 -15.99 -14.79
N ASP A 38 15.81 -16.91 -15.62
CA ASP A 38 14.95 -17.61 -16.60
C ASP A 38 13.90 -18.49 -15.91
N GLN A 39 14.28 -19.19 -14.83
CA GLN A 39 13.34 -19.98 -14.04
C GLN A 39 12.32 -19.11 -13.30
N GLY A 40 12.73 -17.96 -12.78
CA GLY A 40 11.82 -17.00 -12.16
C GLY A 40 10.80 -16.45 -13.14
N ALA A 41 11.24 -16.04 -14.33
CA ALA A 41 10.37 -15.56 -15.39
C ALA A 41 9.40 -16.65 -15.87
N ALA A 42 9.90 -17.89 -16.07
CA ALA A 42 9.07 -19.03 -16.44
C ALA A 42 8.03 -19.39 -15.38
N TYR A 43 8.39 -19.30 -14.08
CA TYR A 43 7.46 -19.54 -12.99
C TYR A 43 6.31 -18.54 -12.98
N VAL A 44 6.61 -17.25 -13.12
CA VAL A 44 5.61 -16.15 -13.18
C VAL A 44 4.71 -16.37 -14.39
N SER A 45 5.27 -16.68 -15.56
CA SER A 45 4.49 -16.92 -16.78
C SER A 45 3.55 -18.12 -16.63
N LYS A 46 4.05 -19.22 -16.08
CA LYS A 46 3.27 -20.47 -15.95
C LYS A 46 2.15 -20.40 -14.90
N HIS A 47 2.38 -19.70 -13.78
CA HIS A 47 1.44 -19.71 -12.64
C HIS A 47 0.54 -18.50 -12.58
N MET A 48 0.99 -17.36 -13.14
CA MET A 48 0.24 -16.10 -13.07
C MET A 48 -0.27 -15.64 -14.43
N GLY A 49 0.16 -16.27 -15.54
CA GLY A 49 -0.20 -15.83 -16.89
C GLY A 49 0.41 -14.47 -17.28
N LEU A 50 1.43 -14.04 -16.55
CA LEU A 50 2.10 -12.76 -16.75
C LEU A 50 3.48 -12.97 -17.39
N HIS A 51 3.93 -11.99 -18.14
CA HIS A 51 5.25 -12.00 -18.74
C HIS A 51 6.20 -11.12 -17.92
N LEU A 52 7.25 -11.72 -17.37
CA LEU A 52 8.28 -11.03 -16.61
C LEU A 52 9.57 -10.94 -17.41
N ASP A 53 9.94 -9.73 -17.79
CA ASP A 53 11.26 -9.45 -18.38
C ASP A 53 12.16 -8.76 -17.34
N ILE A 54 13.36 -9.29 -17.17
CA ILE A 54 14.37 -8.77 -16.27
C ILE A 54 15.61 -8.48 -17.08
N GLU A 55 16.04 -7.23 -17.15
CA GLU A 55 17.26 -6.92 -17.91
C GLU A 55 18.49 -7.53 -17.24
N ARG A 56 18.67 -7.28 -15.94
CA ARG A 56 19.83 -7.78 -15.22
C ARG A 56 19.46 -8.22 -13.81
N LEU A 57 19.91 -9.43 -13.47
CA LEU A 57 19.81 -9.97 -12.12
C LEU A 57 21.23 -10.22 -11.61
N ARG A 58 21.55 -9.70 -10.44
CA ARG A 58 22.83 -9.91 -9.75
C ARG A 58 22.57 -10.41 -8.35
N LEU A 59 23.24 -11.50 -8.02
CA LEU A 59 23.27 -12.04 -6.68
C LEU A 59 24.69 -11.87 -6.12
N SER A 60 24.82 -11.27 -4.93
CA SER A 60 26.10 -11.02 -4.27
C SER A 60 26.11 -11.59 -2.86
N PHE A 61 27.32 -11.92 -2.36
CA PHE A 61 27.47 -12.48 -1.01
C PHE A 61 27.06 -11.47 0.09
N PRO A 62 26.39 -11.86 1.20
CA PRO A 62 25.92 -13.23 1.55
C PRO A 62 24.61 -13.64 0.86
N LEU A 63 23.70 -12.74 0.55
CA LEU A 63 22.45 -12.90 -0.20
C LEU A 63 21.85 -11.54 -0.52
N LYS A 64 22.62 -10.71 -1.21
CA LYS A 64 22.14 -9.44 -1.76
C LYS A 64 21.67 -9.68 -3.19
N LEU A 65 20.36 -9.62 -3.39
CA LEU A 65 19.74 -9.63 -4.70
C LEU A 65 19.65 -8.19 -5.21
N THR A 66 20.08 -7.96 -6.44
CA THR A 66 19.81 -6.72 -7.18
C THR A 66 19.20 -7.10 -8.52
N VAL A 67 18.06 -6.52 -8.80
CA VAL A 67 17.38 -6.65 -10.09
C VAL A 67 17.31 -5.26 -10.68
N ASP A 68 17.92 -5.09 -11.85
CA ASP A 68 17.91 -3.82 -12.58
C ASP A 68 16.93 -3.94 -13.76
N ARG A 69 16.08 -2.96 -13.89
CA ARG A 69 15.07 -2.79 -14.95
C ARG A 69 14.25 -4.05 -15.23
N SER A 70 13.10 -4.11 -14.64
CA SER A 70 12.14 -5.20 -14.89
C SER A 70 10.81 -4.68 -15.35
N LEU A 71 10.22 -5.43 -16.27
CA LEU A 71 8.94 -5.17 -16.85
C LEU A 71 8.03 -6.39 -16.66
N LEU A 72 6.87 -6.17 -16.08
CA LEU A 72 5.82 -7.17 -15.94
C LEU A 72 4.64 -6.79 -16.83
N THR A 73 4.29 -7.65 -17.75
CA THR A 73 3.16 -7.43 -18.67
C THR A 73 2.12 -8.52 -18.57
N THR A 74 0.88 -8.20 -18.98
CA THR A 74 -0.17 -9.20 -19.19
C THR A 74 0.15 -10.08 -20.40
N GLY A 75 -0.58 -11.20 -20.55
CA GLY A 75 -0.54 -11.99 -21.79
C GLY A 75 -1.00 -11.21 -23.05
N GLY A 76 -1.71 -10.09 -22.88
CA GLY A 76 -2.09 -9.16 -23.93
C GLY A 76 -1.04 -8.09 -24.27
N GLY A 77 0.05 -8.02 -23.51
CA GLY A 77 1.14 -7.07 -23.74
C GLY A 77 1.01 -5.77 -22.93
N ASP A 78 -0.03 -5.58 -22.11
CA ASP A 78 -0.20 -4.39 -21.29
C ASP A 78 0.77 -4.41 -20.12
N THR A 79 1.44 -3.29 -19.87
CA THR A 79 2.39 -3.15 -18.75
C THR A 79 1.65 -3.00 -17.44
N ILE A 80 1.85 -3.95 -16.52
CA ILE A 80 1.30 -3.92 -15.17
C ILE A 80 2.26 -3.25 -14.20
N LEU A 81 3.56 -3.55 -14.30
CA LEU A 81 4.57 -3.08 -13.38
C LEU A 81 5.89 -2.88 -14.11
N TYR A 82 6.50 -1.75 -13.89
CA TYR A 82 7.88 -1.45 -14.25
C TYR A 82 8.63 -0.95 -13.02
N PHE A 83 9.92 -1.27 -12.92
CA PHE A 83 10.80 -0.65 -11.93
C PHE A 83 12.24 -0.56 -12.43
N ASP A 84 12.93 0.49 -11.98
CA ASP A 84 14.34 0.71 -12.32
C ASP A 84 15.26 -0.21 -11.55
N ARG A 85 15.02 -0.36 -10.25
CA ARG A 85 15.87 -1.20 -9.41
C ARG A 85 15.15 -1.74 -8.20
N LEU A 86 15.38 -3.01 -7.94
CA LEU A 86 15.02 -3.70 -6.71
C LEU A 86 16.30 -4.22 -6.06
N LYS A 87 16.47 -3.92 -4.78
CA LYS A 87 17.52 -4.51 -3.96
C LYS A 87 16.89 -5.20 -2.76
N ALA A 88 17.34 -6.41 -2.48
CA ALA A 88 16.93 -7.14 -1.30
C ALA A 88 18.15 -7.77 -0.64
N ASN A 89 18.32 -7.51 0.66
CA ASN A 89 19.37 -8.12 1.46
C ASN A 89 18.72 -9.11 2.44
N VAL A 90 18.91 -10.40 2.17
CA VAL A 90 18.30 -11.48 2.94
C VAL A 90 19.34 -12.16 3.80
N ALA A 91 19.01 -12.45 5.05
CA ALA A 91 19.90 -13.17 5.94
C ALA A 91 19.93 -14.67 5.57
N LEU A 92 21.13 -15.19 5.26
CA LEU A 92 21.32 -16.57 4.78
C LEU A 92 21.00 -17.63 5.85
N TRP A 93 21.47 -17.45 7.08
CA TRP A 93 21.36 -18.42 8.14
C TRP A 93 19.92 -18.73 8.59
N PRO A 94 19.04 -17.71 8.76
CA PRO A 94 17.63 -17.93 9.06
C PRO A 94 16.89 -18.70 7.96
N LEU A 95 17.27 -18.49 6.70
CA LEU A 95 16.66 -19.18 5.56
C LEU A 95 16.79 -20.72 5.66
N LEU A 96 17.91 -21.19 6.18
CA LEU A 96 18.12 -22.62 6.44
C LEU A 96 17.16 -23.18 7.51
N ARG A 97 16.61 -22.32 8.36
CA ARG A 97 15.59 -22.63 9.37
C ARG A 97 14.16 -22.35 8.92
N LYS A 98 13.97 -22.05 7.64
CA LYS A 98 12.67 -21.64 7.05
C LYS A 98 12.14 -20.30 7.61
N GLU A 99 13.02 -19.44 8.09
CA GLU A 99 12.73 -18.07 8.50
C GLU A 99 13.31 -17.11 7.46
N VAL A 100 12.50 -16.18 6.99
CA VAL A 100 12.95 -15.15 6.05
C VAL A 100 13.18 -13.86 6.83
N ILE A 101 14.44 -13.45 6.91
CA ILE A 101 14.81 -12.15 7.48
C ILE A 101 15.33 -11.29 6.34
N VAL A 102 14.59 -10.22 6.02
CA VAL A 102 14.96 -9.24 5.01
C VAL A 102 15.53 -8.03 5.74
N ARG A 103 16.85 -7.93 5.80
CA ARG A 103 17.52 -6.82 6.50
C ARG A 103 17.25 -5.48 5.86
N GLU A 104 17.19 -5.47 4.55
CA GLU A 104 16.98 -4.25 3.78
C GLU A 104 16.31 -4.61 2.45
N PHE A 105 15.31 -3.85 2.10
CA PHE A 105 14.64 -3.94 0.81
C PHE A 105 14.50 -2.52 0.28
N SER A 106 14.90 -2.28 -0.96
CA SER A 106 14.63 -1.02 -1.64
C SER A 106 14.06 -1.26 -3.02
N PHE A 107 13.20 -0.35 -3.43
CA PHE A 107 12.49 -0.40 -4.69
C PHE A 107 12.50 1.00 -5.30
N ASP A 108 13.23 1.17 -6.37
CA ASP A 108 13.48 2.47 -6.99
C ASP A 108 12.74 2.57 -8.33
N GLY A 109 12.13 3.72 -8.62
CA GLY A 109 11.55 4.07 -9.90
C GLY A 109 10.39 3.16 -10.31
N VAL A 110 9.43 2.92 -9.42
CA VAL A 110 8.30 2.02 -9.66
C VAL A 110 7.20 2.73 -10.42
N VAL A 111 6.67 2.09 -11.45
CA VAL A 111 5.44 2.47 -12.15
C VAL A 111 4.54 1.25 -12.23
N ALA A 112 3.34 1.38 -11.70
CA ALA A 112 2.31 0.33 -11.78
C ALA A 112 1.06 0.89 -12.46
N ASP A 113 0.50 0.12 -13.37
CA ASP A 113 -0.77 0.38 -14.04
C ASP A 113 -1.54 -0.94 -14.15
N TYR A 114 -2.46 -1.15 -13.24
CA TYR A 114 -3.24 -2.37 -13.19
C TYR A 114 -4.72 -2.05 -13.23
N ALA A 115 -5.46 -2.71 -14.10
CA ALA A 115 -6.90 -2.59 -14.18
C ALA A 115 -7.54 -3.99 -14.28
N ASP A 116 -8.39 -4.29 -13.30
CA ASP A 116 -9.31 -5.43 -13.37
C ASP A 116 -10.70 -4.90 -13.72
N THR A 117 -11.01 -4.96 -15.00
CA THR A 117 -12.31 -4.51 -15.53
C THR A 117 -13.48 -5.39 -15.05
N ALA A 118 -13.24 -6.64 -14.69
CA ALA A 118 -14.26 -7.57 -14.18
C ALA A 118 -14.54 -7.34 -12.70
N GLY A 119 -13.51 -7.02 -11.92
CA GLY A 119 -13.59 -6.74 -10.48
C GLY A 119 -13.86 -5.27 -10.15
N GLY A 120 -13.88 -4.37 -11.13
CA GLY A 120 -14.09 -2.94 -10.88
C GLY A 120 -12.95 -2.26 -10.15
N PHE A 121 -11.74 -2.82 -10.21
CA PHE A 121 -10.56 -2.30 -9.53
C PHE A 121 -9.55 -1.75 -10.53
N SER A 122 -9.02 -0.54 -10.28
CA SER A 122 -7.87 -0.03 -11.02
C SER A 122 -6.89 0.69 -10.10
N LEU A 123 -5.60 0.47 -10.34
CA LEU A 123 -4.50 1.08 -9.62
C LEU A 123 -3.52 1.67 -10.63
N LYS A 124 -3.28 2.98 -10.52
CA LYS A 124 -2.16 3.65 -11.19
C LYS A 124 -1.26 4.23 -10.13
N ALA A 125 0.00 3.81 -10.10
CA ALA A 125 0.94 4.26 -9.10
C ALA A 125 2.30 4.58 -9.71
N ARG A 126 2.95 5.60 -9.15
CA ARG A 126 4.36 5.91 -9.36
C ARG A 126 5.01 6.12 -8.02
N LEU A 127 6.21 5.62 -7.88
CA LEU A 127 6.95 5.70 -6.64
C LEU A 127 8.42 5.94 -6.95
N GLY A 128 8.97 7.03 -6.43
CA GLY A 128 10.38 7.33 -6.56
C GLY A 128 11.23 6.31 -5.81
N GLU A 129 10.97 6.16 -4.53
CA GLU A 129 11.72 5.23 -3.70
C GLU A 129 10.87 4.64 -2.57
N LEU A 130 11.01 3.34 -2.37
CA LEU A 130 10.57 2.60 -1.18
C LEU A 130 11.78 1.98 -0.52
N ARG A 131 11.99 2.25 0.77
CA ARG A 131 12.97 1.55 1.62
C ARG A 131 12.26 0.88 2.78
N LEU A 132 12.60 -0.37 3.01
CA LEU A 132 12.04 -1.17 4.09
C LEU A 132 13.17 -1.90 4.80
N LYS A 133 13.18 -1.85 6.12
CA LYS A 133 13.97 -2.74 6.96
C LYS A 133 13.01 -3.66 7.69
N ALA A 134 13.25 -4.96 7.62
CA ALA A 134 12.46 -5.95 8.33
C ALA A 134 13.38 -6.84 9.17
N ASP A 135 13.06 -6.98 10.45
CA ASP A 135 13.84 -7.84 11.34
C ASP A 135 13.41 -9.29 11.20
N THR A 136 12.11 -9.54 11.23
CA THR A 136 11.59 -10.90 11.18
C THR A 136 10.28 -10.94 10.39
N VAL A 137 10.25 -11.82 9.40
CA VAL A 137 9.01 -12.20 8.71
C VAL A 137 8.79 -13.70 8.95
N ASN A 138 7.89 -14.03 9.85
CA ASN A 138 7.58 -15.41 10.19
C ASN A 138 6.34 -15.88 9.43
N LEU A 139 6.56 -16.70 8.39
CA LEU A 139 5.50 -17.22 7.53
C LEU A 139 4.61 -18.26 8.22
N LYS A 140 5.04 -18.83 9.35
CA LYS A 140 4.25 -19.83 10.10
C LYS A 140 3.27 -19.16 11.06
N THR A 141 3.72 -18.11 11.74
CA THR A 141 2.91 -17.36 12.70
C THR A 141 2.23 -16.15 12.08
N HIS A 142 2.43 -15.89 10.78
CA HIS A 142 1.90 -14.74 10.03
C HIS A 142 2.20 -13.40 10.72
N ARG A 143 3.44 -13.25 11.21
CA ARG A 143 3.90 -12.01 11.87
C ARG A 143 5.06 -11.41 11.12
N ALA A 144 5.01 -10.10 10.95
CA ALA A 144 6.10 -9.32 10.35
C ALA A 144 6.47 -8.14 11.25
N GLU A 145 7.75 -8.04 11.59
CA GLU A 145 8.33 -6.92 12.34
C GLU A 145 9.15 -6.06 11.38
N ILE A 146 8.73 -4.81 11.22
CA ILE A 146 9.27 -3.84 10.28
C ILE A 146 9.74 -2.62 11.07
N PRO A 147 11.02 -2.55 11.47
CA PRO A 147 11.55 -1.42 12.22
C PRO A 147 11.37 -0.08 11.50
N SER A 148 11.52 -0.05 10.17
CA SER A 148 11.34 1.18 9.41
C SER A 148 10.82 0.91 7.99
N LEU A 149 9.92 1.80 7.57
CA LEU A 149 9.39 1.91 6.21
C LEU A 149 9.52 3.38 5.78
N GLU A 150 10.15 3.64 4.64
CA GLU A 150 10.26 4.98 4.07
C GLU A 150 9.73 4.96 2.64
N LEU A 151 8.85 5.91 2.33
CA LEU A 151 8.23 6.10 1.04
C LEU A 151 8.48 7.53 0.57
N THR A 152 9.06 7.70 -0.61
CA THR A 152 9.41 9.01 -1.15
C THR A 152 8.92 9.14 -2.59
N ASP A 153 8.36 10.32 -2.92
CA ASP A 153 7.84 10.67 -4.25
C ASP A 153 6.77 9.67 -4.73
N GLY A 154 5.77 9.45 -3.88
CA GLY A 154 4.68 8.53 -4.14
C GLY A 154 3.46 9.22 -4.75
N VAL A 155 3.00 8.75 -5.91
CA VAL A 155 1.72 9.12 -6.50
C VAL A 155 0.91 7.85 -6.73
N ALA A 156 -0.29 7.76 -6.15
CA ALA A 156 -1.16 6.62 -6.37
C ALA A 156 -2.61 7.06 -6.63
N ARG A 157 -3.24 6.44 -7.60
CA ARG A 157 -4.66 6.63 -7.93
C ARG A 157 -5.32 5.26 -7.93
N LEU A 158 -6.25 5.10 -7.02
CA LEU A 158 -7.02 3.89 -6.81
C LEU A 158 -8.48 4.13 -7.17
N SER A 159 -9.05 3.28 -7.99
CA SER A 159 -10.50 3.27 -8.25
C SER A 159 -11.07 1.92 -7.87
N VAL A 160 -12.12 1.94 -7.07
CA VAL A 160 -12.81 0.74 -6.59
C VAL A 160 -14.26 0.83 -7.01
N GLY A 161 -14.66 -0.03 -7.92
CA GLY A 161 -16.05 -0.17 -8.37
C GLY A 161 -16.83 -1.21 -7.59
N PRO A 162 -18.11 -1.39 -7.90
CA PRO A 162 -18.91 -2.47 -7.32
C PRO A 162 -18.30 -3.81 -7.77
N SER A 163 -17.69 -4.52 -6.84
CA SER A 163 -17.20 -5.88 -7.11
C SER A 163 -18.37 -6.84 -7.22
N ARG A 164 -18.29 -7.81 -8.12
CA ARG A 164 -19.19 -8.96 -8.09
C ARG A 164 -18.97 -9.68 -6.76
N PRO A 165 -20.03 -10.07 -6.06
CA PRO A 165 -19.87 -10.82 -4.83
C PRO A 165 -19.06 -12.09 -5.13
N ASP A 166 -17.88 -12.18 -4.53
CA ASP A 166 -17.03 -13.36 -4.65
C ASP A 166 -17.71 -14.47 -3.84
N THR A 167 -18.30 -15.44 -4.52
CA THR A 167 -18.96 -16.59 -3.90
C THR A 167 -17.99 -17.60 -3.31
N ALA A 168 -16.69 -17.40 -3.53
CA ALA A 168 -15.64 -18.18 -2.91
C ALA A 168 -15.42 -17.67 -1.48
N ALA A 169 -15.61 -18.52 -0.48
CA ALA A 169 -15.26 -18.21 0.89
C ALA A 169 -13.78 -17.84 0.97
N GLN A 170 -13.49 -16.54 1.07
CA GLN A 170 -12.13 -16.05 1.25
C GLN A 170 -11.62 -16.54 2.60
N LYS A 171 -10.49 -17.22 2.58
CA LYS A 171 -9.81 -17.60 3.84
C LYS A 171 -9.39 -16.32 4.56
N PRO A 172 -9.63 -16.22 5.87
CA PRO A 172 -9.22 -15.04 6.62
C PRO A 172 -7.71 -14.84 6.51
N VAL A 173 -7.30 -13.59 6.33
CA VAL A 173 -5.89 -13.20 6.29
C VAL A 173 -5.43 -12.99 7.73
N LEU A 174 -4.63 -13.91 8.26
CA LEU A 174 -4.21 -13.96 9.67
C LEU A 174 -2.87 -13.22 9.91
N TRP A 175 -2.58 -12.14 9.19
CA TRP A 175 -1.32 -11.44 9.33
C TRP A 175 -1.38 -10.32 10.38
N ARG A 176 -0.32 -10.25 11.18
CA ARG A 176 -0.06 -9.14 12.09
C ARG A 176 1.26 -8.47 11.72
N PHE A 177 1.18 -7.16 11.48
CA PHE A 177 2.33 -6.31 11.16
C PHE A 177 2.61 -5.38 12.34
N SER A 178 3.88 -5.33 12.76
CA SER A 178 4.37 -4.35 13.72
C SER A 178 5.38 -3.46 13.01
N VAL A 179 5.07 -2.18 12.86
CA VAL A 179 5.90 -1.22 12.14
C VAL A 179 6.39 -0.16 13.11
N GLY A 180 7.71 -0.07 13.31
CA GLY A 180 8.31 0.87 14.27
C GLY A 180 8.14 2.32 13.80
N THR A 181 8.63 2.64 12.62
CA THR A 181 8.52 3.98 12.03
C THR A 181 8.17 3.90 10.56
N VAL A 182 7.14 4.65 10.16
CA VAL A 182 6.83 4.93 8.75
C VAL A 182 7.15 6.38 8.47
N THR A 183 7.95 6.64 7.44
CA THR A 183 8.26 8.00 6.96
C THR A 183 7.70 8.16 5.55
N LEU A 184 6.92 9.20 5.35
CA LEU A 184 6.28 9.53 4.09
C LEU A 184 6.79 10.89 3.64
N ASN A 185 7.35 10.99 2.43
CA ASN A 185 7.85 12.23 1.86
C ASN A 185 7.25 12.44 0.49
N ARG A 186 6.53 13.55 0.30
CA ARG A 186 5.90 13.95 -0.96
C ARG A 186 4.98 12.85 -1.52
N ILE A 187 3.88 12.61 -0.84
CA ILE A 187 2.88 11.61 -1.21
C ILE A 187 1.64 12.30 -1.78
N ASP A 188 1.15 11.80 -2.90
CA ASP A 188 -0.11 12.19 -3.52
C ASP A 188 -0.97 10.95 -3.77
N PHE A 189 -2.02 10.79 -3.01
CA PHE A 189 -2.92 9.65 -3.05
C PHE A 189 -4.34 10.07 -3.44
N GLY A 190 -4.94 9.33 -4.34
CA GLY A 190 -6.35 9.50 -4.70
C GLY A 190 -7.10 8.18 -4.70
N LEU A 191 -8.26 8.17 -4.07
CA LEU A 191 -9.21 7.07 -4.09
C LEU A 191 -10.52 7.53 -4.68
N THR A 192 -11.04 6.79 -5.64
CA THR A 192 -12.37 6.98 -6.21
C THR A 192 -13.20 5.73 -5.98
N LEU A 193 -14.35 5.91 -5.34
CA LEU A 193 -15.35 4.85 -5.23
C LEU A 193 -16.35 5.00 -6.38
N ALA A 194 -16.48 3.97 -7.19
CA ALA A 194 -17.40 3.97 -8.32
C ALA A 194 -18.80 3.44 -7.89
N PRO A 195 -19.88 3.92 -8.50
CA PRO A 195 -19.95 4.88 -9.60
C PRO A 195 -19.91 6.35 -9.11
N ASP A 196 -18.71 6.90 -8.92
CA ASP A 196 -18.48 8.30 -8.49
C ASP A 196 -19.24 8.68 -7.19
N THR A 197 -19.35 7.77 -6.23
CA THR A 197 -20.07 8.00 -4.97
C THR A 197 -19.23 8.77 -3.94
N ALA A 198 -17.92 8.58 -3.96
CA ALA A 198 -17.00 9.33 -3.10
C ALA A 198 -15.59 9.41 -3.72
N LYS A 199 -14.90 10.51 -3.44
CA LYS A 199 -13.51 10.74 -3.82
C LYS A 199 -12.72 11.23 -2.62
N LEU A 200 -11.61 10.56 -2.32
CA LEU A 200 -10.62 10.99 -1.35
C LEU A 200 -9.35 11.39 -2.11
N SER A 201 -8.84 12.57 -1.83
CA SER A 201 -7.53 13.03 -2.32
C SER A 201 -6.71 13.47 -1.13
N VAL A 202 -5.48 13.01 -1.06
CA VAL A 202 -4.52 13.33 0.00
C VAL A 202 -3.20 13.71 -0.65
N THR A 203 -2.79 14.96 -0.47
CA THR A 203 -1.44 15.40 -0.79
C THR A 203 -0.72 15.67 0.51
N LEU A 204 0.49 15.16 0.70
CA LEU A 204 1.23 15.25 1.93
C LEU A 204 2.70 15.55 1.65
N GLU A 205 3.24 16.63 2.21
CA GLU A 205 4.66 16.92 2.11
C GLU A 205 5.48 15.97 2.98
N GLN A 206 5.13 15.87 4.25
CA GLN A 206 5.81 14.98 5.18
C GLN A 206 4.83 14.31 6.15
N GLY A 207 5.03 13.02 6.37
CA GLY A 207 4.29 12.22 7.33
C GLY A 207 5.21 11.30 8.11
N LYS A 208 4.95 11.16 9.41
CA LYS A 208 5.67 10.22 10.26
C LYS A 208 4.69 9.51 11.19
N LEU A 209 4.71 8.19 11.12
CA LEU A 209 3.94 7.32 11.99
C LEU A 209 4.92 6.52 12.85
N ASN A 210 4.66 6.43 14.14
CA ASN A 210 5.46 5.62 15.05
C ASN A 210 4.58 4.61 15.77
N GLY A 211 5.12 3.41 16.02
CA GLY A 211 4.45 2.36 16.76
C GLY A 211 3.15 1.90 16.11
N CYS A 212 3.17 1.60 14.80
CA CYS A 212 2.00 1.14 14.08
C CYS A 212 1.88 -0.39 14.19
N VAL A 213 0.76 -0.89 14.69
CA VAL A 213 0.40 -2.30 14.68
C VAL A 213 -0.87 -2.48 13.87
N VAL A 214 -0.82 -3.37 12.89
CA VAL A 214 -1.97 -3.75 12.06
C VAL A 214 -2.25 -5.22 12.25
N ASP A 215 -3.38 -5.54 12.80
CA ASP A 215 -3.87 -6.91 12.98
C ASP A 215 -5.03 -7.15 12.02
N LEU A 216 -4.75 -7.95 10.97
CA LEU A 216 -5.76 -8.26 9.95
C LEU A 216 -6.78 -9.30 10.44
N GLU A 217 -6.44 -10.12 11.43
CA GLU A 217 -7.35 -11.09 12.03
C GLU A 217 -8.38 -10.38 12.90
N ASP A 218 -7.90 -9.48 13.76
CA ASP A 218 -8.75 -8.71 14.67
C ASP A 218 -9.35 -7.45 14.03
N GLN A 219 -8.94 -7.11 12.82
CA GLN A 219 -9.33 -5.87 12.13
C GLN A 219 -9.03 -4.63 12.98
N ASP A 220 -7.85 -4.64 13.62
CA ASP A 220 -7.39 -3.58 14.51
C ASP A 220 -6.14 -2.88 13.97
N VAL A 221 -6.15 -1.55 14.06
CA VAL A 221 -5.02 -0.70 13.73
C VAL A 221 -4.73 0.22 14.92
N SER A 222 -3.55 0.09 15.50
CA SER A 222 -3.12 0.97 16.57
C SER A 222 -1.88 1.76 16.18
N LEU A 223 -1.88 3.04 16.51
CA LEU A 223 -0.81 3.99 16.26
C LEU A 223 -0.42 4.71 17.56
N GLU A 224 0.86 4.73 17.91
CA GLU A 224 1.34 5.51 19.05
C GLU A 224 1.41 7.00 18.74
N ARG A 225 1.89 7.37 17.54
CA ARG A 225 2.02 8.78 17.15
C ARG A 225 1.90 8.94 15.65
N LEU A 226 1.11 9.93 15.24
CA LEU A 226 0.95 10.39 13.88
C LEU A 226 1.34 11.86 13.78
N VAL A 227 2.30 12.19 12.95
CA VAL A 227 2.74 13.57 12.65
C VAL A 227 2.56 13.80 11.17
N LEU A 228 1.78 14.82 10.79
CA LEU A 228 1.53 15.20 9.39
C LEU A 228 1.83 16.67 9.21
N GLN A 229 2.58 16.99 8.16
CA GLN A 229 2.98 18.34 7.82
C GLN A 229 2.73 18.64 6.34
N GLY A 230 2.16 19.81 6.06
CA GLY A 230 1.90 20.26 4.69
C GLY A 230 0.91 19.35 3.98
N GLY A 231 -0.17 18.93 4.66
CA GLY A 231 -1.18 18.05 4.11
C GLY A 231 -2.38 18.81 3.52
N ASP A 232 -2.84 18.38 2.35
CA ASP A 232 -4.14 18.79 1.77
C ASP A 232 -5.02 17.55 1.62
N TYR A 233 -6.15 17.54 2.31
CA TYR A 233 -7.08 16.40 2.39
C TYR A 233 -8.43 16.81 1.83
N ARG A 234 -8.90 16.14 0.78
CA ARG A 234 -10.21 16.40 0.18
C ARG A 234 -11.05 15.14 0.19
N PHE A 235 -12.19 15.24 0.82
CA PHE A 235 -13.18 14.18 0.81
C PHE A 235 -14.49 14.71 0.22
N LEU A 236 -14.80 14.24 -0.98
CA LEU A 236 -15.99 14.66 -1.73
C LEU A 236 -16.95 13.47 -1.86
N THR A 237 -18.22 13.70 -1.55
CA THR A 237 -19.26 12.65 -1.62
C THR A 237 -20.42 13.08 -2.49
N ASP A 238 -21.14 12.13 -3.06
CA ASP A 238 -22.40 12.38 -3.73
C ASP A 238 -23.48 12.70 -2.70
N THR A 239 -23.85 13.97 -2.58
CA THR A 239 -24.91 14.40 -1.67
C THR A 239 -26.30 14.19 -2.26
N THR A 240 -26.44 13.72 -3.50
CA THR A 240 -27.73 13.46 -4.14
C THR A 240 -28.39 12.18 -3.66
N THR A 241 -27.68 11.29 -2.97
CA THR A 241 -28.31 10.25 -2.16
C THR A 241 -28.91 10.89 -0.91
N ALA A 242 -29.93 11.72 -1.15
CA ALA A 242 -30.74 12.33 -0.11
C ALA A 242 -31.15 11.28 0.92
N VAL A 243 -30.93 11.63 2.17
CA VAL A 243 -31.57 10.99 3.33
C VAL A 243 -32.97 10.53 2.91
N PRO A 244 -33.26 9.23 2.88
CA PRO A 244 -34.63 8.80 2.57
C PRO A 244 -35.54 9.41 3.62
N LYS A 245 -36.52 10.19 3.15
CA LYS A 245 -37.52 10.88 3.99
C LYS A 245 -38.40 9.93 4.82
N ASN A 246 -38.09 8.65 4.86
CA ASN A 246 -38.82 7.65 5.62
C ASN A 246 -37.94 7.08 6.73
N GLU A 247 -38.23 7.45 7.97
CA GLU A 247 -37.65 6.85 9.18
C GLU A 247 -37.79 5.31 9.22
N THR A 248 -38.75 4.75 8.48
CA THR A 248 -38.94 3.29 8.34
C THR A 248 -37.82 2.66 7.49
N ALA A 249 -37.32 3.35 6.46
CA ALA A 249 -36.25 2.82 5.61
C ALA A 249 -34.89 2.76 6.35
N ILE A 250 -34.64 3.69 7.28
CA ILE A 250 -33.43 3.69 8.11
C ILE A 250 -33.42 2.48 9.06
N ARG A 251 -34.57 2.09 9.58
CA ARG A 251 -34.71 0.90 10.45
C ARG A 251 -34.46 -0.41 9.68
N ASP A 252 -34.87 -0.48 8.42
CA ASP A 252 -34.70 -1.68 7.61
C ASP A 252 -33.25 -1.78 7.08
N THR A 253 -32.59 -0.66 6.75
CA THR A 253 -31.17 -0.65 6.36
C THR A 253 -30.27 -1.01 7.53
N LEU A 254 -30.56 -0.51 8.73
CA LEU A 254 -29.84 -0.89 9.96
C LEU A 254 -30.08 -2.34 10.39
N ARG A 255 -31.21 -2.95 9.98
CA ARG A 255 -31.48 -4.37 10.22
C ARG A 255 -30.82 -5.29 9.21
N GLN A 256 -30.54 -4.82 7.98
CA GLN A 256 -29.94 -5.63 6.94
C GLN A 256 -28.41 -5.71 7.10
N ASP A 257 -27.78 -4.70 7.71
CA ASP A 257 -26.35 -4.72 8.04
C ASP A 257 -25.99 -5.61 9.25
N THR A 258 -26.97 -6.04 10.05
CA THR A 258 -26.74 -6.92 11.21
C THR A 258 -26.53 -8.41 10.85
N LEU A 259 -26.56 -8.78 9.57
CA LEU A 259 -26.28 -10.16 9.11
C LEU A 259 -24.88 -10.34 8.52
N SER A 260 -24.05 -9.31 8.50
CA SER A 260 -22.63 -9.45 8.18
C SER A 260 -21.88 -9.72 9.49
N ASP A 261 -21.48 -10.94 9.71
CA ASP A 261 -20.64 -11.42 10.84
C ASP A 261 -19.20 -10.84 10.77
N LYS A 262 -18.99 -9.74 10.02
CA LYS A 262 -17.70 -9.07 9.89
C LYS A 262 -17.53 -8.06 11.01
N LYS A 263 -16.56 -8.33 11.88
CA LYS A 263 -16.09 -7.39 12.91
C LYS A 263 -15.72 -6.05 12.24
N PRO A 264 -16.20 -4.90 12.73
CA PRO A 264 -15.78 -3.62 12.16
C PRO A 264 -14.31 -3.35 12.44
N TRP A 265 -13.66 -2.58 11.54
CA TRP A 265 -12.32 -2.11 11.78
C TRP A 265 -12.27 -1.12 12.95
N THR A 266 -11.32 -1.34 13.85
CA THR A 266 -11.02 -0.43 14.94
C THR A 266 -9.70 0.29 14.63
N VAL A 267 -9.68 1.62 14.78
CA VAL A 267 -8.47 2.43 14.59
C VAL A 267 -8.26 3.27 15.83
N THR A 268 -7.12 3.06 16.50
CA THR A 268 -6.74 3.80 17.69
C THR A 268 -5.46 4.59 17.45
N VAL A 269 -5.47 5.88 17.74
CA VAL A 269 -4.30 6.75 17.63
C VAL A 269 -4.05 7.46 18.96
N ALA A 270 -2.91 7.16 19.59
CA ALA A 270 -2.61 7.73 20.91
C ALA A 270 -2.24 9.21 20.84
N ARG A 271 -1.58 9.66 19.76
CA ARG A 271 -1.21 11.07 19.58
C ARG A 271 -1.23 11.48 18.14
N ILE A 272 -1.86 12.62 17.82
CA ILE A 272 -1.86 13.27 16.52
C ILE A 272 -1.26 14.65 16.63
N GLU A 273 -0.37 14.97 15.71
CA GLU A 273 0.22 16.32 15.54
C GLU A 273 0.07 16.70 14.05
N LEU A 274 -0.62 17.79 13.79
CA LEU A 274 -0.85 18.36 12.47
C LEU A 274 -0.20 19.74 12.40
N THR A 275 0.57 20.02 11.35
CA THR A 275 1.21 21.32 11.12
C THR A 275 1.00 21.73 9.66
N ASP A 276 0.48 22.90 9.42
CA ASP A 276 0.23 23.47 8.09
C ASP A 276 -0.63 22.56 7.20
N ASN A 277 -1.71 22.01 7.77
CA ASN A 277 -2.61 21.15 7.06
C ASN A 277 -3.88 21.87 6.61
N SER A 278 -4.49 21.42 5.53
CA SER A 278 -5.78 21.88 5.02
C SER A 278 -6.70 20.71 4.72
N GLY A 279 -8.00 20.94 4.80
CA GLY A 279 -8.98 19.91 4.54
C GLY A 279 -10.26 20.50 3.92
N GLU A 280 -10.86 19.75 3.01
CA GLU A 280 -12.12 20.05 2.37
C GLU A 280 -13.03 18.84 2.44
N TYR A 281 -14.24 19.09 2.93
CA TYR A 281 -15.35 18.14 2.85
C TYR A 281 -16.48 18.79 2.08
N GLY A 282 -17.01 18.12 1.07
CA GLY A 282 -18.05 18.74 0.25
C GLY A 282 -18.72 17.79 -0.75
N PRO A 283 -19.65 18.33 -1.54
CA PRO A 283 -20.29 17.57 -2.60
C PRO A 283 -19.34 17.33 -3.78
N LEU A 284 -19.53 16.20 -4.45
CA LEU A 284 -18.88 15.96 -5.74
C LEU A 284 -19.34 17.02 -6.75
N PRO A 285 -18.42 17.59 -7.57
CA PRO A 285 -18.80 18.52 -8.61
C PRO A 285 -19.74 17.83 -9.60
N VAL A 286 -20.93 18.42 -9.78
CA VAL A 286 -21.92 17.95 -10.74
C VAL A 286 -21.30 18.03 -12.14
N ARG A 287 -21.19 16.91 -12.83
CA ARG A 287 -20.83 16.90 -14.26
C ARG A 287 -21.94 17.62 -15.04
N SER A 288 -21.74 18.90 -15.29
CA SER A 288 -22.61 19.68 -16.17
C SER A 288 -22.31 19.39 -17.64
N ASP A 289 -22.64 18.18 -18.09
CA ASP A 289 -22.54 17.81 -19.51
C ASP A 289 -23.77 18.22 -20.32
N THR A 290 -24.73 18.91 -19.71
CA THR A 290 -25.91 19.40 -20.45
C THR A 290 -26.31 20.78 -20.00
N LEU A 291 -26.29 21.70 -20.99
CA LEU A 291 -26.94 23.01 -21.02
C LEU A 291 -26.27 24.13 -20.21
N ARG A 292 -25.47 24.93 -20.96
CA ARG A 292 -25.29 26.33 -20.65
C ARG A 292 -26.66 27.03 -20.65
N VAL A 293 -27.36 26.96 -19.55
CA VAL A 293 -28.40 27.97 -19.28
C VAL A 293 -27.65 29.23 -18.89
N ARG A 294 -27.61 30.20 -19.82
CA ARG A 294 -27.20 31.56 -19.49
C ARG A 294 -28.05 32.01 -18.31
N PRO A 295 -27.49 32.42 -17.17
CA PRO A 295 -28.30 33.07 -16.15
C PRO A 295 -28.78 34.40 -16.75
N SER A 296 -30.09 34.53 -16.87
CA SER A 296 -30.74 35.82 -17.17
C SER A 296 -30.30 36.77 -16.07
N GLN A 297 -29.62 37.85 -16.46
CA GLN A 297 -29.32 38.98 -15.58
C GLN A 297 -30.64 39.60 -15.17
N THR A 298 -31.18 39.22 -14.02
CA THR A 298 -32.21 40.00 -13.36
C THR A 298 -31.47 41.04 -12.55
N SER A 299 -31.50 42.28 -13.07
CA SER A 299 -31.05 43.46 -12.36
C SER A 299 -31.92 43.66 -11.13
N ALA A 300 -31.44 43.24 -9.96
CA ALA A 300 -32.04 43.62 -8.68
C ALA A 300 -31.34 44.88 -8.20
N SER A 301 -32.10 45.99 -8.28
CA SER A 301 -31.79 47.28 -7.70
C SER A 301 -31.62 47.19 -6.18
N GLY A 302 -30.60 47.87 -5.70
CA GLY A 302 -30.10 48.06 -4.38
C GLY A 302 -31.02 47.98 -3.16
N THR A 303 -30.52 47.31 -2.19
CA THR A 303 -30.69 47.70 -0.80
C THR A 303 -29.38 47.31 -0.07
N SER A 304 -28.62 48.32 0.33
CA SER A 304 -27.39 48.17 1.13
C SER A 304 -27.77 47.79 2.57
N GLY A 305 -27.93 46.51 2.80
CA GLY A 305 -27.87 45.92 4.14
C GLY A 305 -26.43 45.56 4.53
N PRO A 306 -26.08 45.49 5.81
CA PRO A 306 -24.76 45.01 6.22
C PRO A 306 -24.52 43.65 5.62
N PRO A 307 -23.23 43.32 5.25
CA PRO A 307 -22.92 42.03 4.65
C PRO A 307 -23.36 40.93 5.60
N ALA A 308 -24.32 40.13 5.15
CA ALA A 308 -24.73 38.93 5.90
C ALA A 308 -23.49 38.02 6.05
N LEU A 309 -23.20 37.61 7.27
CA LEU A 309 -22.19 36.60 7.51
C LEU A 309 -22.54 35.37 6.65
N PRO A 310 -21.55 34.75 5.98
CA PRO A 310 -21.80 33.57 5.19
C PRO A 310 -22.50 32.50 6.07
N ALA A 311 -23.66 32.02 5.62
CA ALA A 311 -24.37 30.99 6.33
C ALA A 311 -23.48 29.76 6.41
N PHE A 312 -23.36 29.18 7.60
CA PHE A 312 -22.63 27.93 7.78
C PHE A 312 -23.29 26.83 6.95
N ASP A 313 -22.55 26.27 6.00
CA ASP A 313 -23.00 25.11 5.21
C ASP A 313 -22.36 23.84 5.77
N PRO A 314 -23.13 22.98 6.46
CA PRO A 314 -22.60 21.73 7.01
C PRO A 314 -22.24 20.69 5.92
N HIS A 315 -22.65 20.92 4.68
CA HIS A 315 -22.34 20.03 3.55
C HIS A 315 -21.06 20.43 2.82
N HIS A 316 -20.52 21.63 3.11
CA HIS A 316 -19.25 22.08 2.54
C HIS A 316 -18.42 22.77 3.62
N ILE A 317 -17.39 22.04 4.09
CA ILE A 317 -16.50 22.50 5.15
C ILE A 317 -15.09 22.59 4.59
N THR A 318 -14.47 23.76 4.72
CA THR A 318 -13.07 23.97 4.37
C THR A 318 -12.31 24.45 5.61
N VAL A 319 -11.19 23.81 5.89
CA VAL A 319 -10.27 24.16 6.97
C VAL A 319 -8.91 24.43 6.36
N THR A 320 -8.31 25.57 6.65
CA THR A 320 -6.99 25.96 6.15
C THR A 320 -6.05 26.26 7.30
N ASN A 321 -4.76 25.94 7.12
CA ASN A 321 -3.69 26.18 8.10
C ASN A 321 -4.00 25.54 9.47
N LEU A 322 -4.50 24.30 9.44
CA LEU A 322 -4.82 23.58 10.67
C LEU A 322 -3.53 23.15 11.38
N ASN A 323 -3.36 23.66 12.59
CA ASN A 323 -2.34 23.22 13.53
C ASN A 323 -3.06 22.63 14.74
N LEU A 324 -2.93 21.32 14.94
CA LEU A 324 -3.64 20.57 15.98
C LEU A 324 -2.67 19.62 16.67
N ARG A 325 -2.81 19.55 17.98
CA ARG A 325 -2.21 18.48 18.78
C ARG A 325 -3.29 17.85 19.63
N ALA A 326 -3.48 16.57 19.50
CA ALA A 326 -4.44 15.81 20.30
C ALA A 326 -3.77 14.55 20.85
N ASP A 327 -4.10 14.21 22.09
CA ASP A 327 -3.69 12.98 22.75
C ASP A 327 -4.92 12.10 22.98
N SER A 328 -4.80 10.82 22.68
CA SER A 328 -5.82 9.76 22.88
C SER A 328 -7.11 9.98 22.08
N LEU A 329 -7.11 9.56 20.81
CA LEU A 329 -8.29 9.44 19.97
C LEU A 329 -8.66 7.94 19.82
N TYR A 330 -9.91 7.62 20.16
CA TYR A 330 -10.49 6.28 20.13
C TYR A 330 -11.56 6.17 19.07
#